data_0216ccaec9a2312f411f2261eacf9fa0
#
_entry.id   0216ccaec9a2312f411f2261eacf9fa0
#
_cell.length_a   1.000
_cell.length_b   1.000
_cell.length_c   1.000
_cell.angle_alpha   90.00
_cell.angle_beta   90.00
_cell.angle_gamma   90.00
#
_symmetry.space_group_name_H-M   'P 1'
#
loop_
_entity.id
_entity.type
_entity.pdbx_description
1 polymer ?
#
loop_
_entity_poly.entity_id
_entity_poly.type
_entity_poly.pdbx_seq_one_letter_code
_entity_poly.pdbx_strand_id
1 'polypeptide(L)'
;MYDIIIRNGRVIDPQNKFDAKADVAIYNGKIVGVGDYQNAESDRVLDAAGHIVTPGLIDAHAHLWPLTKMGISTECTCIPSAVTTAIDAGSAGWATYETSRGFINTCKVRVKTLVNVSPMGLPCNGYLENVDPDYLGGVYEREIEQLFDRYRGELIGIKLRVNTGVIKGMGEKPLLRALELAERCHTRLVIHSSETAIPFGRLCDLLRKDDILTHMYNKRNDSILLGPDGKVRPEAWEARKRGVLFDVGHAQGHCDVSVAKAAIEQGFLPDMIGTDACEEGAFREHLMFSMPFILSKMLSLGLSLTDVISATTEKPAKWIGMEDQIGCLSAGSFADVAIFDLKDKDFTYRDRGGAFYTGHQLLKPVATIKDGQVVYRDLEF
;
A
#
# COMPACT_ATOMS: atom_id res chain seq x y z
N MET A 1 -5.88 25.60 24.15
CA MET A 1 -6.03 26.04 22.76
C MET A 1 -5.40 24.94 21.90
N TYR A 2 -6.07 24.48 20.86
CA TYR A 2 -5.59 23.46 19.93
C TYR A 2 -4.95 24.11 18.71
N ASP A 3 -4.05 23.39 18.00
CA ASP A 3 -3.46 23.92 16.76
C ASP A 3 -4.50 23.88 15.64
N ILE A 4 -5.20 22.74 15.50
CA ILE A 4 -6.26 22.54 14.51
C ILE A 4 -7.43 21.80 15.14
N ILE A 5 -8.65 22.23 14.81
CA ILE A 5 -9.88 21.45 14.99
C ILE A 5 -10.52 21.24 13.62
N ILE A 6 -10.74 19.97 13.26
CA ILE A 6 -11.52 19.58 12.09
C ILE A 6 -12.96 19.35 12.59
N ARG A 7 -13.92 20.16 12.13
CA ARG A 7 -15.30 20.15 12.64
C ARG A 7 -16.28 19.52 11.67
N ASN A 8 -17.36 18.98 12.23
CA ASN A 8 -18.57 18.58 11.52
C ASN A 8 -18.43 17.41 10.52
N GLY A 9 -17.27 16.77 10.41
CA GLY A 9 -17.03 15.70 9.45
C GLY A 9 -17.70 14.38 9.83
N ARG A 10 -17.98 13.52 8.84
CA ARG A 10 -18.19 12.10 9.10
C ARG A 10 -16.83 11.46 9.30
N VAL A 11 -16.49 11.18 10.54
CA VAL A 11 -15.22 10.53 10.89
C VAL A 11 -15.36 9.03 10.73
N ILE A 12 -14.47 8.42 9.93
CA ILE A 12 -14.36 6.98 9.75
C ILE A 12 -12.97 6.54 10.20
N ASP A 13 -12.92 5.84 11.32
CA ASP A 13 -11.70 5.29 11.91
C ASP A 13 -11.92 3.79 12.22
N PRO A 14 -11.55 2.90 11.29
CA PRO A 14 -11.79 1.48 11.43
C PRO A 14 -11.13 0.87 12.66
N GLN A 15 -9.92 1.30 13.01
CA GLN A 15 -9.21 0.79 14.19
C GLN A 15 -10.00 1.02 15.48
N ASN A 16 -10.62 2.18 15.62
CA ASN A 16 -11.44 2.53 16.77
C ASN A 16 -12.92 2.13 16.58
N LYS A 17 -13.26 1.46 15.48
CA LYS A 17 -14.63 1.08 15.11
C LYS A 17 -15.58 2.28 15.14
N PHE A 18 -15.11 3.42 14.67
CA PHE A 18 -15.82 4.69 14.69
C PHE A 18 -16.28 5.08 13.28
N ASP A 19 -17.57 5.34 13.11
CA ASP A 19 -18.16 5.89 11.89
C ASP A 19 -19.37 6.74 12.30
N ALA A 20 -19.10 8.02 12.57
CA ALA A 20 -20.13 8.96 12.96
C ALA A 20 -19.70 10.42 12.72
N LYS A 21 -20.65 11.36 12.79
CA LYS A 21 -20.35 12.78 12.79
C LYS A 21 -19.62 13.16 14.08
N ALA A 22 -18.43 13.74 13.97
CA ALA A 22 -17.62 14.20 15.10
C ALA A 22 -16.60 15.24 14.63
N ASP A 23 -15.93 15.84 15.62
CA ASP A 23 -14.77 16.71 15.41
C ASP A 23 -13.48 15.96 15.74
N VAL A 24 -12.36 16.38 15.14
CA VAL A 24 -11.02 15.87 15.44
C VAL A 24 -10.15 17.02 15.93
N ALA A 25 -9.61 16.91 17.15
CA ALA A 25 -8.73 17.91 17.74
C ALA A 25 -7.26 17.50 17.61
N ILE A 26 -6.42 18.45 17.20
CA ILE A 26 -4.99 18.27 16.96
C ILE A 26 -4.21 19.30 17.79
N TYR A 27 -3.16 18.82 18.47
CA TYR A 27 -2.23 19.66 19.20
C TYR A 27 -0.81 19.10 19.15
N ASN A 28 0.16 19.96 18.86
CA ASN A 28 1.58 19.62 18.78
C ASN A 28 1.88 18.38 17.91
N GLY A 29 1.27 18.36 16.72
CA GLY A 29 1.46 17.26 15.75
C GLY A 29 0.81 15.92 16.12
N LYS A 30 -0.02 15.90 17.16
CA LYS A 30 -0.69 14.71 17.67
C LYS A 30 -2.20 14.85 17.67
N ILE A 31 -2.90 13.72 17.47
CA ILE A 31 -4.33 13.65 17.74
C ILE A 31 -4.56 13.77 19.23
N VAL A 32 -5.43 14.68 19.63
CA VAL A 32 -5.90 14.78 21.02
C VAL A 32 -7.09 13.87 21.24
N GLY A 33 -8.00 13.80 20.27
CA GLY A 33 -9.16 12.92 20.31
C GLY A 33 -10.16 13.20 19.21
N VAL A 34 -11.14 12.31 19.13
CA VAL A 34 -12.34 12.42 18.29
C VAL A 34 -13.54 12.60 19.23
N GLY A 35 -14.36 13.64 19.01
CA GLY A 35 -15.50 13.92 19.88
C GLY A 35 -16.17 15.25 19.56
N ASP A 36 -16.74 15.91 20.58
CA ASP A 36 -17.36 17.23 20.47
C ASP A 36 -16.36 18.32 20.91
N TYR A 37 -15.90 19.11 19.94
CA TYR A 37 -15.00 20.24 20.14
C TYR A 37 -15.60 21.56 19.63
N GLN A 38 -16.94 21.66 19.52
CA GLN A 38 -17.63 22.83 18.96
C GLN A 38 -17.31 24.14 19.70
N ASN A 39 -17.15 24.06 21.01
CA ASN A 39 -16.86 25.23 21.88
C ASN A 39 -15.37 25.37 22.22
N ALA A 40 -14.51 24.53 21.67
CA ALA A 40 -13.09 24.55 21.94
C ALA A 40 -12.37 25.63 21.11
N GLU A 41 -11.35 26.25 21.70
CA GLU A 41 -10.51 27.27 21.05
C GLU A 41 -9.38 26.56 20.26
N SER A 42 -9.10 27.05 19.06
CA SER A 42 -7.98 26.58 18.21
C SER A 42 -7.43 27.71 17.37
N ASP A 43 -6.16 27.59 16.97
CA ASP A 43 -5.53 28.52 16.03
C ASP A 43 -6.16 28.44 14.63
N ARG A 44 -6.62 27.24 14.26
CA ARG A 44 -7.24 26.98 12.95
C ARG A 44 -8.42 26.02 13.07
N VAL A 45 -9.50 26.35 12.40
CA VAL A 45 -10.66 25.46 12.20
C VAL A 45 -10.74 25.08 10.74
N LEU A 46 -10.90 23.77 10.47
CA LEU A 46 -11.27 23.23 9.16
C LEU A 46 -12.70 22.71 9.27
N ASP A 47 -13.62 23.30 8.52
CA ASP A 47 -15.00 22.83 8.49
C ASP A 47 -15.13 21.68 7.47
N ALA A 48 -15.33 20.48 7.96
CA ALA A 48 -15.50 19.27 7.17
C ALA A 48 -17.00 18.85 7.04
N ALA A 49 -17.92 19.81 7.16
CA ALA A 49 -19.34 19.54 6.97
C ALA A 49 -19.60 18.97 5.58
N GLY A 50 -20.25 17.81 5.52
CA GLY A 50 -20.49 17.06 4.26
C GLY A 50 -19.31 16.23 3.75
N HIS A 51 -18.16 16.29 4.41
CA HIS A 51 -16.96 15.54 4.04
C HIS A 51 -16.71 14.34 4.96
N ILE A 52 -15.90 13.42 4.46
CA ILE A 52 -15.41 12.26 5.19
C ILE A 52 -14.02 12.58 5.75
N VAL A 53 -13.82 12.33 7.03
CA VAL A 53 -12.53 12.50 7.73
C VAL A 53 -12.03 11.11 8.14
N THR A 54 -10.79 10.78 7.76
CA THR A 54 -10.17 9.49 8.06
C THR A 54 -8.76 9.69 8.61
N PRO A 55 -8.13 8.66 9.20
CA PRO A 55 -6.67 8.65 9.29
C PRO A 55 -6.05 8.90 7.92
N GLY A 56 -4.86 9.49 7.90
CA GLY A 56 -4.08 9.63 6.66
C GLY A 56 -3.82 8.28 6.02
N LEU A 57 -3.99 8.18 4.71
CA LEU A 57 -3.86 6.92 4.00
C LEU A 57 -2.42 6.40 4.04
N ILE A 58 -2.30 5.08 4.01
CA ILE A 58 -1.04 4.34 3.90
C ILE A 58 -1.05 3.60 2.56
N ASP A 59 -0.18 3.99 1.65
CA ASP A 59 0.04 3.24 0.42
C ASP A 59 0.94 2.04 0.72
N ALA A 60 0.37 0.85 0.68
CA ALA A 60 1.08 -0.38 1.05
C ALA A 60 2.10 -0.85 -0.01
N HIS A 61 2.14 -0.22 -1.19
CA HIS A 61 2.98 -0.64 -2.30
C HIS A 61 3.18 0.49 -3.31
N ALA A 62 4.37 1.07 -3.35
CA ALA A 62 4.75 2.08 -4.34
C ALA A 62 6.26 2.04 -4.62
N HIS A 63 6.72 2.70 -5.68
CA HIS A 63 8.14 2.82 -6.01
C HIS A 63 8.58 4.27 -5.89
N LEU A 64 9.16 4.63 -4.74
CA LEU A 64 9.31 6.01 -4.29
C LEU A 64 10.73 6.58 -4.43
N TRP A 65 11.64 5.82 -5.01
CA TRP A 65 13.01 6.29 -5.25
C TRP A 65 13.15 6.88 -6.67
N PRO A 66 13.03 8.21 -6.86
CA PRO A 66 12.96 8.84 -8.18
C PRO A 66 14.24 8.77 -9.00
N LEU A 67 15.34 8.30 -8.42
CA LEU A 67 16.61 8.09 -9.13
C LEU A 67 16.65 6.75 -9.89
N THR A 68 15.58 6.00 -9.89
CA THR A 68 15.41 4.79 -10.71
C THR A 68 14.42 5.05 -11.85
N LYS A 69 14.50 4.24 -12.89
CA LYS A 69 13.56 4.33 -14.03
C LYS A 69 12.09 4.14 -13.62
N MET A 70 11.83 3.38 -12.56
CA MET A 70 10.48 3.14 -12.07
C MET A 70 10.03 4.12 -10.99
N GLY A 71 10.96 4.87 -10.40
CA GLY A 71 10.68 5.69 -9.23
C GLY A 71 9.89 6.95 -9.54
N ILE A 72 9.02 7.32 -8.62
CA ILE A 72 8.20 8.53 -8.67
C ILE A 72 8.56 9.50 -7.54
N SER A 73 8.16 10.76 -7.70
CA SER A 73 8.26 11.75 -6.63
C SER A 73 7.24 11.47 -5.55
N THR A 74 7.73 11.21 -4.33
CA THR A 74 6.91 10.86 -3.18
C THR A 74 5.88 11.93 -2.85
N GLU A 75 6.32 13.19 -2.68
CA GLU A 75 5.44 14.28 -2.30
C GLU A 75 4.39 14.60 -3.37
N CYS A 76 4.81 14.65 -4.63
CA CYS A 76 3.90 14.99 -5.74
C CYS A 76 2.82 13.93 -5.95
N THR A 77 3.09 12.68 -5.60
CA THR A 77 2.15 11.57 -5.78
C THR A 77 1.31 11.32 -4.52
N CYS A 78 1.95 11.30 -3.36
CA CYS A 78 1.30 10.90 -2.11
C CYS A 78 0.47 12.03 -1.50
N ILE A 79 1.03 13.24 -1.36
CA ILE A 79 0.37 14.33 -0.63
C ILE A 79 -0.98 14.71 -1.24
N PRO A 80 -1.11 14.96 -2.56
CA PRO A 80 -2.42 15.26 -3.17
C PRO A 80 -3.39 14.08 -3.18
N SER A 81 -2.88 12.86 -2.91
CA SER A 81 -3.65 11.63 -2.83
C SER A 81 -4.08 11.26 -1.42
N ALA A 82 -3.90 12.16 -0.46
CA ALA A 82 -4.19 11.95 0.97
C ALA A 82 -3.35 10.83 1.63
N VAL A 83 -2.23 10.44 1.01
CA VAL A 83 -1.29 9.45 1.52
C VAL A 83 -0.24 10.15 2.39
N THR A 84 -0.19 9.79 3.66
CA THR A 84 0.73 10.36 4.66
C THR A 84 1.87 9.41 5.02
N THR A 85 1.69 8.13 4.73
CA THR A 85 2.71 7.08 4.87
C THR A 85 2.68 6.20 3.62
N ALA A 86 3.84 5.77 3.15
CA ALA A 86 3.92 4.88 2.02
C ALA A 86 5.03 3.83 2.21
N ILE A 87 4.87 2.67 1.58
CA ILE A 87 5.83 1.58 1.61
C ILE A 87 6.51 1.49 0.25
N ASP A 88 7.80 1.79 0.22
CA ASP A 88 8.62 1.51 -0.96
C ASP A 88 8.81 0.00 -1.11
N ALA A 89 8.27 -0.53 -2.20
CA ALA A 89 8.19 -1.96 -2.45
C ALA A 89 9.46 -2.53 -3.09
N GLY A 90 10.62 -2.15 -2.58
CA GLY A 90 11.90 -2.67 -3.02
C GLY A 90 12.42 -2.01 -4.29
N SER A 91 12.22 -0.70 -4.45
CA SER A 91 12.86 0.08 -5.51
C SER A 91 14.38 -0.02 -5.43
N ALA A 92 14.93 0.01 -4.20
CA ALA A 92 16.34 -0.23 -3.92
C ALA A 92 16.61 -1.70 -3.58
N GLY A 93 17.75 -2.20 -4.03
CA GLY A 93 18.32 -3.46 -3.60
C GLY A 93 19.37 -3.26 -2.50
N TRP A 94 19.95 -4.37 -2.03
CA TRP A 94 20.90 -4.31 -0.93
C TRP A 94 22.14 -3.46 -1.22
N ALA A 95 22.58 -3.35 -2.48
CA ALA A 95 23.74 -2.54 -2.85
C ALA A 95 23.40 -1.03 -3.06
N THR A 96 22.13 -0.69 -3.17
CA THR A 96 21.69 0.69 -3.45
C THR A 96 20.84 1.29 -2.34
N TYR A 97 20.52 0.51 -1.31
CA TYR A 97 19.62 0.95 -0.24
C TYR A 97 20.10 2.21 0.49
N GLU A 98 21.38 2.33 0.81
CA GLU A 98 21.89 3.48 1.55
C GLU A 98 21.78 4.79 0.74
N THR A 99 21.92 4.72 -0.59
CA THR A 99 21.69 5.87 -1.47
C THR A 99 20.20 6.25 -1.50
N SER A 100 19.31 5.25 -1.64
CA SER A 100 17.85 5.45 -1.59
C SER A 100 17.43 6.03 -0.25
N ARG A 101 17.94 5.48 0.84
CA ARG A 101 17.68 5.92 2.21
C ARG A 101 17.99 7.41 2.41
N GLY A 102 19.12 7.88 1.87
CA GLY A 102 19.51 9.28 1.93
C GLY A 102 18.45 10.21 1.32
N PHE A 103 17.79 9.78 0.25
CA PHE A 103 16.67 10.52 -0.35
C PHE A 103 15.38 10.36 0.47
N ILE A 104 14.99 9.14 0.78
CA ILE A 104 13.73 8.82 1.47
C ILE A 104 13.61 9.56 2.80
N ASN A 105 14.70 9.67 3.54
CA ASN A 105 14.72 10.37 4.84
C ASN A 105 14.53 11.89 4.73
N THR A 106 14.55 12.47 3.53
CA THR A 106 14.21 13.88 3.32
C THR A 106 12.74 14.12 2.99
N CYS A 107 11.98 13.06 2.76
CA CYS A 107 10.57 13.16 2.40
C CYS A 107 9.69 13.58 3.58
N LYS A 108 8.67 14.41 3.32
CA LYS A 108 7.63 14.74 4.30
C LYS A 108 6.70 13.57 4.58
N VAL A 109 6.40 12.79 3.54
CA VAL A 109 5.65 11.53 3.66
C VAL A 109 6.52 10.54 4.41
N ARG A 110 5.95 9.85 5.40
CA ARG A 110 6.66 8.78 6.11
C ARG A 110 6.84 7.60 5.17
N VAL A 111 8.07 7.25 4.84
CA VAL A 111 8.37 6.11 3.98
C VAL A 111 8.97 4.98 4.80
N LYS A 112 8.42 3.78 4.64
CA LYS A 112 8.98 2.51 5.09
C LYS A 112 9.45 1.72 3.88
N THR A 113 10.48 0.90 4.03
CA THR A 113 11.13 0.30 2.86
C THR A 113 11.23 -1.21 2.99
N LEU A 114 10.93 -1.89 1.89
CA LEU A 114 11.34 -3.27 1.65
C LEU A 114 12.68 -3.24 0.91
N VAL A 115 13.63 -4.07 1.31
CA VAL A 115 14.86 -4.25 0.53
C VAL A 115 14.66 -5.35 -0.52
N ASN A 116 15.02 -5.05 -1.77
CA ASN A 116 14.98 -6.05 -2.82
C ASN A 116 16.17 -7.02 -2.70
N VAL A 117 15.95 -8.31 -2.93
CA VAL A 117 17.03 -9.32 -2.99
C VAL A 117 18.00 -9.07 -4.15
N SER A 118 17.56 -8.43 -5.22
CA SER A 118 18.42 -8.00 -6.31
C SER A 118 19.37 -6.88 -5.84
N PRO A 119 20.66 -6.93 -6.18
CA PRO A 119 21.63 -5.93 -5.73
C PRO A 119 21.22 -4.49 -6.02
N MET A 120 20.74 -4.25 -7.21
CA MET A 120 20.36 -2.90 -7.68
C MET A 120 18.92 -2.52 -7.35
N GLY A 121 18.09 -3.47 -6.92
CA GLY A 121 16.64 -3.27 -6.85
C GLY A 121 15.98 -3.27 -8.23
N LEU A 122 15.18 -2.25 -8.53
CA LEU A 122 14.40 -2.11 -9.78
C LEU A 122 14.87 -0.93 -10.68
N PRO A 123 16.16 -0.73 -10.93
CA PRO A 123 16.64 0.48 -11.61
C PRO A 123 16.28 0.51 -13.10
N CYS A 124 16.10 -0.66 -13.73
CA CYS A 124 15.91 -0.83 -15.17
C CYS A 124 14.77 -1.78 -15.50
N ASN A 125 13.70 -1.79 -14.70
CA ASN A 125 12.49 -2.59 -14.95
C ASN A 125 12.80 -4.07 -15.29
N GLY A 126 13.64 -4.72 -14.49
CA GLY A 126 13.93 -6.15 -14.58
C GLY A 126 15.17 -6.54 -15.40
N TYR A 127 15.72 -5.68 -16.25
CA TYR A 127 16.89 -6.04 -17.06
C TYR A 127 18.12 -6.36 -16.23
N LEU A 128 18.36 -5.62 -15.14
CA LEU A 128 19.47 -5.81 -14.23
C LEU A 128 19.07 -6.49 -12.93
N GLU A 129 17.83 -6.97 -12.85
CA GLU A 129 17.35 -7.67 -11.66
C GLU A 129 17.94 -9.08 -11.61
N ASN A 130 18.66 -9.36 -10.53
CA ASN A 130 19.28 -10.67 -10.31
C ASN A 130 18.86 -11.19 -8.93
N VAL A 131 18.12 -12.28 -8.93
CA VAL A 131 17.60 -12.96 -7.73
C VAL A 131 18.24 -14.33 -7.52
N ASP A 132 19.31 -14.65 -8.25
CA ASP A 132 20.04 -15.90 -8.09
C ASP A 132 20.72 -15.95 -6.72
N PRO A 133 20.35 -16.89 -5.83
CA PRO A 133 20.94 -16.96 -4.50
C PRO A 133 22.42 -17.35 -4.50
N ASP A 134 22.92 -17.93 -5.56
CA ASP A 134 24.34 -18.29 -5.70
C ASP A 134 25.17 -17.18 -6.34
N TYR A 135 24.54 -16.08 -6.78
CA TYR A 135 25.25 -14.95 -7.36
C TYR A 135 26.32 -14.40 -6.43
N LEU A 136 27.52 -14.23 -6.92
CA LEU A 136 28.70 -13.83 -6.13
C LEU A 136 28.91 -14.68 -4.87
N GLY A 137 28.61 -15.99 -4.94
CA GLY A 137 28.80 -16.90 -3.81
C GLY A 137 27.83 -16.67 -2.63
N GLY A 138 26.60 -16.20 -2.93
CA GLY A 138 25.57 -15.97 -1.90
C GLY A 138 25.78 -14.71 -1.07
N VAL A 139 26.52 -13.75 -1.59
CA VAL A 139 26.88 -12.51 -0.87
C VAL A 139 25.65 -11.71 -0.42
N TYR A 140 24.55 -11.75 -1.18
CA TYR A 140 23.38 -10.92 -0.91
C TYR A 140 22.73 -11.22 0.46
N GLU A 141 22.79 -12.46 0.92
CA GLU A 141 22.21 -12.84 2.20
C GLU A 141 22.91 -12.10 3.36
N ARG A 142 24.24 -12.15 3.38
CA ARG A 142 25.04 -11.44 4.38
C ARG A 142 24.85 -9.93 4.32
N GLU A 143 24.79 -9.37 3.11
CA GLU A 143 24.62 -7.91 2.94
C GLU A 143 23.22 -7.48 3.42
N ILE A 144 22.17 -8.25 3.13
CA ILE A 144 20.83 -7.96 3.61
C ILE A 144 20.73 -8.11 5.13
N GLU A 145 21.32 -9.16 5.72
CA GLU A 145 21.38 -9.32 7.19
C GLU A 145 22.03 -8.10 7.86
N GLN A 146 23.17 -7.62 7.33
CA GLN A 146 23.83 -6.42 7.84
C GLN A 146 22.97 -5.15 7.71
N LEU A 147 22.18 -5.02 6.63
CA LEU A 147 21.24 -3.90 6.49
C LEU A 147 20.14 -3.95 7.55
N PHE A 148 19.56 -5.12 7.82
CA PHE A 148 18.55 -5.27 8.87
C PHE A 148 19.12 -5.01 10.26
N ASP A 149 20.36 -5.41 10.54
CA ASP A 149 21.04 -5.11 11.80
C ASP A 149 21.30 -3.60 11.98
N ARG A 150 21.70 -2.92 10.90
CA ARG A 150 22.02 -1.49 10.91
C ARG A 150 20.79 -0.58 10.91
N TYR A 151 19.74 -0.97 10.21
CA TYR A 151 18.55 -0.12 9.93
C TYR A 151 17.26 -0.71 10.47
N ARG A 152 17.30 -1.27 11.67
CA ARG A 152 16.11 -1.81 12.36
C ARG A 152 15.05 -0.71 12.50
N GLY A 153 13.78 -1.06 12.13
CA GLY A 153 12.63 -0.15 12.19
C GLY A 153 12.47 0.78 10.98
N GLU A 154 13.48 0.90 10.12
CA GLU A 154 13.35 1.53 8.79
C GLU A 154 13.00 0.48 7.73
N LEU A 155 13.79 -0.60 7.67
CA LEU A 155 13.49 -1.78 6.86
C LEU A 155 12.41 -2.62 7.54
N ILE A 156 11.35 -2.92 6.78
CA ILE A 156 10.18 -3.64 7.31
C ILE A 156 9.97 -5.00 6.65
N GLY A 157 10.78 -5.38 5.67
CA GLY A 157 10.68 -6.65 4.98
C GLY A 157 11.61 -6.76 3.78
N ILE A 158 11.54 -7.92 3.14
CA ILE A 158 12.30 -8.25 1.93
C ILE A 158 11.34 -8.31 0.74
N LYS A 159 11.74 -7.77 -0.40
CA LYS A 159 11.01 -7.86 -1.67
C LYS A 159 11.66 -8.87 -2.59
N LEU A 160 10.84 -9.78 -3.14
CA LEU A 160 11.25 -10.70 -4.19
C LEU A 160 10.25 -10.67 -5.35
N ARG A 161 10.76 -10.66 -6.57
CA ARG A 161 9.97 -10.91 -7.78
C ARG A 161 10.22 -12.33 -8.27
N VAL A 162 9.13 -13.11 -8.40
CA VAL A 162 9.16 -14.51 -8.86
C VAL A 162 8.60 -14.70 -10.27
N ASN A 163 8.50 -13.62 -11.04
CA ASN A 163 8.07 -13.72 -12.42
C ASN A 163 9.12 -14.43 -13.30
N THR A 164 8.67 -15.13 -14.31
CA THR A 164 9.49 -16.02 -15.17
C THR A 164 10.72 -15.30 -15.75
N GLY A 165 10.57 -14.02 -16.15
CA GLY A 165 11.68 -13.22 -16.68
C GLY A 165 12.79 -12.91 -15.67
N VAL A 166 12.48 -12.92 -14.36
CA VAL A 166 13.44 -12.64 -13.28
C VAL A 166 14.06 -13.92 -12.77
N ILE A 167 13.26 -14.95 -12.48
CA ILE A 167 13.78 -16.23 -11.94
C ILE A 167 14.49 -17.10 -13.00
N LYS A 168 14.32 -16.84 -14.29
CA LYS A 168 15.11 -17.42 -15.40
C LYS A 168 15.35 -18.93 -15.29
N GLY A 169 14.35 -19.70 -14.96
CA GLY A 169 14.45 -21.16 -14.87
C GLY A 169 14.99 -21.72 -13.55
N MET A 170 15.29 -20.88 -12.55
CA MET A 170 15.73 -21.31 -11.22
C MET A 170 14.62 -22.00 -10.40
N GLY A 171 13.38 -22.02 -10.90
CA GLY A 171 12.25 -22.60 -10.18
C GLY A 171 11.96 -21.90 -8.85
N GLU A 172 11.75 -22.67 -7.80
CA GLU A 172 11.46 -22.18 -6.45
C GLU A 172 12.70 -21.72 -5.66
N LYS A 173 13.91 -21.98 -6.13
CA LYS A 173 15.15 -21.76 -5.37
C LYS A 173 15.27 -20.32 -4.83
N PRO A 174 15.04 -19.24 -5.62
CA PRO A 174 15.09 -17.88 -5.08
C PRO A 174 14.07 -17.62 -3.98
N LEU A 175 12.86 -18.18 -4.10
CA LEU A 175 11.80 -18.03 -3.11
C LEU A 175 12.16 -18.73 -1.79
N LEU A 176 12.62 -19.97 -1.86
CA LEU A 176 13.01 -20.74 -0.66
C LEU A 176 14.14 -20.06 0.10
N ARG A 177 15.16 -19.57 -0.60
CA ARG A 177 16.28 -18.84 0.01
C ARG A 177 15.85 -17.49 0.60
N ALA A 178 14.94 -16.77 -0.08
CA ALA A 178 14.42 -15.51 0.47
C ALA A 178 13.56 -15.73 1.72
N LEU A 179 12.82 -16.84 1.81
CA LEU A 179 12.07 -17.22 3.02
C LEU A 179 13.01 -17.51 4.20
N GLU A 180 14.07 -18.34 3.97
CA GLU A 180 15.10 -18.62 4.97
C GLU A 180 15.79 -17.32 5.45
N LEU A 181 16.12 -16.43 4.52
CA LEU A 181 16.73 -15.13 4.83
C LEU A 181 15.79 -14.25 5.66
N ALA A 182 14.51 -14.17 5.27
CA ALA A 182 13.51 -13.40 6.01
C ALA A 182 13.32 -13.93 7.44
N GLU A 183 13.43 -15.24 7.63
CA GLU A 183 13.39 -15.87 8.95
C GLU A 183 14.61 -15.48 9.81
N ARG A 184 15.83 -15.55 9.24
CA ARG A 184 17.05 -15.12 9.93
C ARG A 184 17.06 -13.64 10.29
N CYS A 185 16.51 -12.79 9.41
CA CYS A 185 16.34 -11.35 9.66
C CYS A 185 15.16 -11.02 10.58
N HIS A 186 14.39 -12.01 11.04
CA HIS A 186 13.15 -11.83 11.81
C HIS A 186 12.17 -10.85 11.13
N THR A 187 12.02 -11.00 9.82
CA THR A 187 11.21 -10.09 9.00
C THR A 187 10.27 -10.83 8.05
N ARG A 188 9.53 -10.06 7.27
CA ARG A 188 8.48 -10.53 6.36
C ARG A 188 8.99 -10.55 4.93
N LEU A 189 8.36 -11.38 4.09
CA LEU A 189 8.62 -11.44 2.66
C LEU A 189 7.41 -10.90 1.90
N VAL A 190 7.65 -10.05 0.93
CA VAL A 190 6.64 -9.58 -0.04
C VAL A 190 7.01 -10.08 -1.41
N ILE A 191 6.14 -10.88 -2.03
CA ILE A 191 6.40 -11.46 -3.33
C ILE A 191 5.54 -10.85 -4.43
N HIS A 192 6.18 -10.49 -5.55
CA HIS A 192 5.50 -10.19 -6.80
C HIS A 192 5.24 -11.50 -7.55
N SER A 193 3.97 -11.85 -7.72
CA SER A 193 3.55 -13.16 -8.23
C SER A 193 3.00 -13.15 -9.66
N SER A 194 3.00 -12.00 -10.34
CA SER A 194 2.51 -11.94 -11.72
C SER A 194 3.46 -12.66 -12.69
N GLU A 195 2.91 -13.44 -13.61
CA GLU A 195 3.67 -14.14 -14.65
C GLU A 195 4.74 -15.10 -14.09
N THR A 196 4.50 -15.73 -12.97
CA THR A 196 5.42 -16.73 -12.40
C THR A 196 5.19 -18.12 -12.99
N ALA A 197 6.27 -18.92 -13.06
CA ALA A 197 6.21 -20.33 -13.34
C ALA A 197 5.89 -21.17 -12.10
N ILE A 198 5.96 -20.61 -10.89
CA ILE A 198 5.59 -21.29 -9.66
C ILE A 198 4.07 -21.34 -9.55
N PRO A 199 3.45 -22.53 -9.43
CA PRO A 199 2.00 -22.65 -9.33
C PRO A 199 1.45 -21.83 -8.14
N PHE A 200 0.28 -21.20 -8.32
CA PHE A 200 -0.32 -20.34 -7.28
C PHE A 200 -0.52 -21.06 -5.95
N GLY A 201 -1.03 -22.29 -5.97
CA GLY A 201 -1.17 -23.11 -4.74
C GLY A 201 0.17 -23.29 -4.02
N ARG A 202 1.24 -23.54 -4.79
CA ARG A 202 2.58 -23.71 -4.22
C ARG A 202 3.12 -22.40 -3.58
N LEU A 203 2.85 -21.24 -4.20
CA LEU A 203 3.16 -19.95 -3.58
C LEU A 203 2.43 -19.79 -2.25
N CYS A 204 1.12 -20.08 -2.27
CA CYS A 204 0.31 -20.03 -1.06
C CYS A 204 0.86 -20.94 0.05
N ASP A 205 1.26 -22.17 -0.28
CA ASP A 205 1.76 -23.15 0.70
C ASP A 205 3.09 -22.73 1.34
N LEU A 206 3.95 -22.07 0.59
CA LEU A 206 5.27 -21.65 1.05
C LEU A 206 5.25 -20.40 1.94
N LEU A 207 4.29 -19.50 1.73
CA LEU A 207 4.23 -18.23 2.46
C LEU A 207 3.82 -18.43 3.91
N ARG A 208 4.45 -17.65 4.79
CA ARG A 208 4.30 -17.67 6.23
C ARG A 208 3.29 -16.61 6.69
N LYS A 209 2.93 -16.64 7.96
CA LYS A 209 2.19 -15.57 8.60
C LYS A 209 2.91 -14.22 8.38
N ASP A 210 2.13 -13.19 8.05
CA ASP A 210 2.57 -11.82 7.77
C ASP A 210 3.41 -11.64 6.48
N ASP A 211 3.70 -12.71 5.72
CA ASP A 211 4.18 -12.57 4.35
C ASP A 211 3.05 -12.07 3.44
N ILE A 212 3.38 -11.31 2.39
CA ILE A 212 2.40 -10.74 1.46
C ILE A 212 2.56 -11.34 0.07
N LEU A 213 1.43 -11.82 -0.49
CA LEU A 213 1.27 -12.07 -1.91
C LEU A 213 0.66 -10.82 -2.54
N THR A 214 1.47 -10.05 -3.27
CA THR A 214 0.98 -8.84 -3.96
C THR A 214 0.47 -9.17 -5.37
N HIS A 215 -0.33 -8.26 -5.92
CA HIS A 215 -1.00 -8.40 -7.22
C HIS A 215 -2.05 -9.51 -7.24
N MET A 216 -2.80 -9.64 -6.14
CA MET A 216 -3.77 -10.71 -5.94
C MET A 216 -4.84 -10.80 -7.04
N TYR A 217 -5.17 -9.68 -7.68
CA TYR A 217 -6.20 -9.63 -8.72
C TYR A 217 -5.64 -9.72 -10.15
N ASN A 218 -4.37 -10.11 -10.31
CA ASN A 218 -3.84 -10.31 -11.65
C ASN A 218 -4.45 -11.52 -12.35
N LYS A 219 -4.48 -11.46 -13.68
CA LYS A 219 -4.98 -12.54 -14.55
C LYS A 219 -3.88 -13.00 -15.51
N ARG A 220 -2.82 -13.61 -14.94
CA ARG A 220 -1.66 -14.05 -15.70
C ARG A 220 -1.20 -15.42 -15.24
N ASN A 221 -1.12 -16.36 -16.18
CA ASN A 221 -0.67 -17.74 -15.95
C ASN A 221 -1.41 -18.41 -14.75
N ASP A 222 -0.74 -19.32 -14.09
CA ASP A 222 -1.26 -20.04 -12.92
C ASP A 222 -1.26 -19.21 -11.61
N SER A 223 -0.80 -17.97 -11.68
CA SER A 223 -0.84 -17.08 -10.50
C SER A 223 -2.20 -16.37 -10.29
N ILE A 224 -3.19 -16.74 -11.09
CA ILE A 224 -4.55 -16.24 -10.94
C ILE A 224 -5.22 -16.77 -9.65
N LEU A 225 -5.84 -15.86 -8.91
CA LEU A 225 -6.55 -16.16 -7.66
C LEU A 225 -7.75 -17.11 -7.83
N LEU A 226 -8.43 -17.01 -8.98
CA LEU A 226 -9.62 -17.82 -9.26
C LEU A 226 -9.25 -19.13 -9.96
N GLY A 227 -9.97 -20.18 -9.62
CA GLY A 227 -9.94 -21.44 -10.35
C GLY A 227 -10.69 -21.39 -11.68
N PRO A 228 -10.65 -22.48 -12.48
CA PRO A 228 -11.38 -22.58 -13.75
C PRO A 228 -12.91 -22.46 -13.59
N ASP A 229 -13.43 -22.74 -12.41
CA ASP A 229 -14.84 -22.62 -12.03
C ASP A 229 -15.25 -21.21 -11.63
N GLY A 230 -14.33 -20.23 -11.69
CA GLY A 230 -14.54 -18.85 -11.27
C GLY A 230 -14.55 -18.63 -9.76
N LYS A 231 -14.23 -19.67 -8.98
CA LYS A 231 -14.16 -19.56 -7.52
C LYS A 231 -12.76 -19.21 -7.05
N VAL A 232 -12.68 -18.50 -5.93
CA VAL A 232 -11.41 -18.28 -5.22
C VAL A 232 -10.85 -19.65 -4.83
N ARG A 233 -9.60 -19.89 -5.21
CA ARG A 233 -8.91 -21.18 -4.99
C ARG A 233 -8.85 -21.50 -3.49
N PRO A 234 -9.09 -22.75 -3.09
CA PRO A 234 -9.02 -23.17 -1.70
C PRO A 234 -7.68 -22.83 -1.03
N GLU A 235 -6.58 -22.91 -1.79
CA GLU A 235 -5.22 -22.62 -1.32
C GLU A 235 -5.07 -21.17 -0.85
N ALA A 236 -5.77 -20.23 -1.48
CA ALA A 236 -5.79 -18.83 -1.05
C ALA A 236 -6.48 -18.66 0.31
N TRP A 237 -7.61 -19.34 0.51
CA TRP A 237 -8.32 -19.33 1.79
C TRP A 237 -7.49 -19.96 2.91
N GLU A 238 -6.84 -21.09 2.64
CA GLU A 238 -5.98 -21.76 3.62
C GLU A 238 -4.73 -20.92 3.95
N ALA A 239 -4.11 -20.27 2.96
CA ALA A 239 -3.01 -19.34 3.18
C ALA A 239 -3.45 -18.16 4.08
N ARG A 240 -4.62 -17.56 3.80
CA ARG A 240 -5.20 -16.50 4.64
C ARG A 240 -5.45 -16.95 6.08
N LYS A 241 -5.97 -18.16 6.29
CA LYS A 241 -6.16 -18.72 7.64
C LYS A 241 -4.84 -18.87 8.40
N ARG A 242 -3.74 -19.15 7.70
CA ARG A 242 -2.39 -19.18 8.30
C ARG A 242 -1.80 -17.79 8.56
N GLY A 243 -2.46 -16.74 8.08
CA GLY A 243 -2.05 -15.35 8.26
C GLY A 243 -1.23 -14.77 7.11
N VAL A 244 -1.20 -15.42 5.95
CA VAL A 244 -0.69 -14.81 4.70
C VAL A 244 -1.61 -13.67 4.30
N LEU A 245 -1.04 -12.53 3.92
CA LEU A 245 -1.77 -11.34 3.52
C LEU A 245 -1.79 -11.18 2.00
N PHE A 246 -2.83 -10.54 1.50
CA PHE A 246 -3.06 -10.33 0.08
C PHE A 246 -3.20 -8.83 -0.22
N ASP A 247 -2.30 -8.31 -1.06
CA ASP A 247 -2.28 -6.92 -1.48
C ASP A 247 -2.75 -6.78 -2.93
N VAL A 248 -3.51 -5.72 -3.19
CA VAL A 248 -3.95 -5.39 -4.56
C VAL A 248 -2.75 -5.10 -5.45
N GLY A 249 -1.79 -4.26 -5.00
CA GLY A 249 -0.63 -3.88 -5.80
C GLY A 249 -1.04 -3.51 -7.23
N HIS A 250 -1.86 -2.48 -7.37
CA HIS A 250 -2.72 -2.26 -8.55
C HIS A 250 -1.94 -2.10 -9.85
N ALA A 251 -0.89 -1.25 -9.85
CA ALA A 251 -0.16 -0.83 -11.05
C ALA A 251 -1.08 -0.51 -12.25
N GLN A 252 -0.51 -0.40 -13.43
CA GLN A 252 -1.29 -0.31 -14.66
C GLN A 252 -1.77 -1.69 -15.17
N GLY A 253 -1.21 -2.78 -14.66
CA GLY A 253 -1.37 -4.10 -15.26
C GLY A 253 -1.60 -5.27 -14.32
N HIS A 254 -1.81 -5.04 -13.02
CA HIS A 254 -1.91 -6.13 -12.05
C HIS A 254 -3.29 -6.28 -11.40
N CYS A 255 -4.29 -5.49 -11.84
CA CYS A 255 -5.66 -5.61 -11.39
C CYS A 255 -6.60 -5.85 -12.58
N ASP A 256 -7.10 -7.07 -12.68
CA ASP A 256 -8.15 -7.47 -13.63
C ASP A 256 -9.51 -7.31 -12.95
N VAL A 257 -10.42 -6.58 -13.60
CA VAL A 257 -11.73 -6.24 -13.03
C VAL A 257 -12.58 -7.48 -12.80
N SER A 258 -12.52 -8.47 -13.71
CA SER A 258 -13.32 -9.70 -13.57
C SER A 258 -12.87 -10.54 -12.39
N VAL A 259 -11.55 -10.60 -12.14
CA VAL A 259 -10.99 -11.32 -10.99
C VAL A 259 -11.32 -10.60 -9.68
N ALA A 260 -11.10 -9.27 -9.64
CA ALA A 260 -11.39 -8.48 -8.45
C ALA A 260 -12.87 -8.58 -8.04
N LYS A 261 -13.79 -8.39 -9.00
CA LYS A 261 -15.22 -8.46 -8.76
C LYS A 261 -15.63 -9.83 -8.23
N ALA A 262 -15.23 -10.91 -8.90
CA ALA A 262 -15.57 -12.27 -8.49
C ALA A 262 -14.99 -12.64 -7.12
N ALA A 263 -13.80 -12.17 -6.77
CA ALA A 263 -13.20 -12.40 -5.46
C ALA A 263 -13.95 -11.64 -4.35
N ILE A 264 -14.27 -10.36 -4.59
CA ILE A 264 -15.03 -9.52 -3.66
C ILE A 264 -16.43 -10.10 -3.40
N GLU A 265 -17.14 -10.50 -4.45
CA GLU A 265 -18.47 -11.13 -4.34
C GLU A 265 -18.44 -12.43 -3.51
N GLN A 266 -17.32 -13.13 -3.50
CA GLN A 266 -17.10 -14.34 -2.67
C GLN A 266 -16.58 -14.01 -1.27
N GLY A 267 -16.40 -12.73 -0.90
CA GLY A 267 -15.92 -12.32 0.41
C GLY A 267 -14.39 -12.43 0.57
N PHE A 268 -13.63 -12.68 -0.52
CA PHE A 268 -12.17 -12.64 -0.49
C PHE A 268 -11.66 -11.23 -0.74
N LEU A 269 -11.78 -10.39 0.28
CA LEU A 269 -11.39 -8.99 0.24
C LEU A 269 -9.87 -8.83 0.36
N PRO A 270 -9.27 -7.72 -0.13
CA PRO A 270 -7.85 -7.46 0.06
C PRO A 270 -7.55 -7.12 1.53
N ASP A 271 -6.38 -7.55 2.00
CA ASP A 271 -5.86 -7.13 3.29
C ASP A 271 -5.27 -5.72 3.18
N MET A 272 -4.66 -5.40 2.04
CA MET A 272 -4.11 -4.07 1.75
C MET A 272 -4.42 -3.64 0.32
N ILE A 273 -4.45 -2.33 0.11
CA ILE A 273 -4.58 -1.72 -1.21
C ILE A 273 -3.34 -0.86 -1.44
N GLY A 274 -2.35 -1.44 -2.15
CA GLY A 274 -1.21 -0.71 -2.67
C GLY A 274 -1.46 -0.22 -4.08
N THR A 275 -0.90 0.95 -4.43
CA THR A 275 -1.03 1.50 -5.78
C THR A 275 -0.11 0.81 -6.77
N ASP A 276 1.03 0.34 -6.31
CA ASP A 276 2.19 -0.02 -7.14
C ASP A 276 2.55 1.14 -8.08
N ALA A 277 2.50 2.36 -7.51
CA ALA A 277 2.77 3.58 -8.25
C ALA A 277 4.23 3.62 -8.70
N CYS A 278 4.40 3.77 -9.99
CA CYS A 278 5.68 3.89 -10.66
C CYS A 278 5.57 4.87 -11.83
N GLU A 279 6.69 5.30 -12.39
CA GLU A 279 6.71 6.28 -13.49
C GLU A 279 5.84 5.87 -14.67
N GLU A 280 5.79 4.60 -15.01
CA GLU A 280 4.99 4.10 -16.13
C GLU A 280 3.48 4.16 -15.88
N GLY A 281 3.04 4.15 -14.61
CA GLY A 281 1.63 4.00 -14.22
C GLY A 281 1.01 5.21 -13.55
N ALA A 282 1.81 6.00 -12.82
CA ALA A 282 1.31 7.16 -12.09
C ALA A 282 0.64 8.18 -13.02
N PHE A 283 -0.51 8.69 -12.61
CA PHE A 283 -1.32 9.66 -13.38
C PHE A 283 -1.80 9.15 -14.75
N ARG A 284 -1.73 7.84 -15.00
CA ARG A 284 -2.27 7.27 -16.23
C ARG A 284 -3.79 7.24 -16.20
N GLU A 285 -4.39 7.99 -17.11
CA GLU A 285 -5.83 8.13 -17.21
C GLU A 285 -6.54 6.78 -17.35
N HIS A 286 -7.64 6.62 -16.64
CA HIS A 286 -8.47 5.42 -16.56
C HIS A 286 -7.83 4.17 -15.96
N LEU A 287 -6.54 4.14 -15.69
CA LEU A 287 -5.84 2.96 -15.13
C LEU A 287 -5.48 3.11 -13.66
N MET A 288 -4.47 3.93 -13.40
CA MET A 288 -3.91 4.15 -12.08
C MET A 288 -3.58 5.64 -11.92
N PHE A 289 -4.60 6.46 -11.83
CA PHE A 289 -4.38 7.90 -11.74
C PHE A 289 -3.76 8.30 -10.39
N SER A 290 -4.32 7.77 -9.30
CA SER A 290 -3.88 8.05 -7.91
C SER A 290 -4.49 7.05 -6.95
N MET A 291 -4.04 7.04 -5.68
CA MET A 291 -4.67 6.20 -4.64
C MET A 291 -6.19 6.40 -4.56
N PRO A 292 -6.73 7.63 -4.44
CA PRO A 292 -8.19 7.82 -4.36
C PRO A 292 -8.96 7.33 -5.59
N PHE A 293 -8.33 7.39 -6.77
CA PHE A 293 -8.92 6.81 -7.97
C PHE A 293 -9.02 5.28 -7.88
N ILE A 294 -7.97 4.62 -7.36
CA ILE A 294 -7.99 3.16 -7.11
C ILE A 294 -9.05 2.82 -6.06
N LEU A 295 -9.17 3.60 -4.98
CA LEU A 295 -10.20 3.38 -3.97
C LEU A 295 -11.61 3.53 -4.55
N SER A 296 -11.82 4.54 -5.40
CA SER A 296 -13.10 4.73 -6.13
C SER A 296 -13.42 3.55 -7.03
N LYS A 297 -12.40 2.99 -7.71
CA LYS A 297 -12.54 1.76 -8.49
C LYS A 297 -12.91 0.57 -7.58
N MET A 298 -12.28 0.40 -6.42
CA MET A 298 -12.60 -0.68 -5.49
C MET A 298 -14.02 -0.56 -4.92
N LEU A 299 -14.49 0.66 -4.62
CA LEU A 299 -15.89 0.92 -4.25
C LEU A 299 -16.85 0.45 -5.37
N SER A 300 -16.53 0.76 -6.63
CA SER A 300 -17.34 0.35 -7.80
C SER A 300 -17.36 -1.16 -8.00
N LEU A 301 -16.36 -1.89 -7.49
CA LEU A 301 -16.27 -3.34 -7.55
C LEU A 301 -16.96 -4.04 -6.37
N GLY A 302 -17.49 -3.27 -5.40
CA GLY A 302 -18.31 -3.78 -4.30
C GLY A 302 -17.66 -3.78 -2.91
N LEU A 303 -16.45 -3.23 -2.74
CA LEU A 303 -15.93 -2.98 -1.40
C LEU A 303 -16.75 -1.88 -0.72
N SER A 304 -17.00 -2.01 0.57
CA SER A 304 -17.58 -0.91 1.35
C SER A 304 -16.56 0.22 1.56
N LEU A 305 -17.05 1.43 1.86
CA LEU A 305 -16.18 2.55 2.19
C LEU A 305 -15.28 2.24 3.40
N THR A 306 -15.83 1.58 4.42
CA THR A 306 -15.06 1.16 5.59
C THR A 306 -13.98 0.15 5.23
N ASP A 307 -14.24 -0.80 4.31
CA ASP A 307 -13.23 -1.78 3.87
C ASP A 307 -12.07 -1.12 3.13
N VAL A 308 -12.34 -0.17 2.23
CA VAL A 308 -11.26 0.53 1.52
C VAL A 308 -10.44 1.42 2.44
N ILE A 309 -11.06 2.08 3.41
CA ILE A 309 -10.34 2.87 4.43
C ILE A 309 -9.53 1.93 5.33
N SER A 310 -10.10 0.83 5.82
CA SER A 310 -9.38 -0.15 6.64
C SER A 310 -8.16 -0.72 5.91
N ALA A 311 -8.29 -1.08 4.64
CA ALA A 311 -7.20 -1.64 3.82
C ALA A 311 -6.10 -0.62 3.47
N THR A 312 -6.32 0.67 3.74
CA THR A 312 -5.35 1.76 3.51
C THR A 312 -5.01 2.56 4.78
N THR A 313 -5.41 2.11 5.96
CA THR A 313 -5.11 2.76 7.24
C THR A 313 -4.68 1.74 8.30
N GLU A 314 -5.62 1.14 9.04
CA GLU A 314 -5.32 0.26 10.18
C GLU A 314 -4.55 -1.00 9.79
N LYS A 315 -4.95 -1.68 8.71
CA LYS A 315 -4.33 -2.94 8.31
C LYS A 315 -2.86 -2.78 7.92
N PRO A 316 -2.47 -1.86 7.00
CA PRO A 316 -1.06 -1.63 6.72
C PRO A 316 -0.30 -1.05 7.92
N ALA A 317 -0.91 -0.20 8.79
CA ALA A 317 -0.29 0.28 10.02
C ALA A 317 0.06 -0.89 10.95
N LYS A 318 -0.86 -1.81 11.15
CA LYS A 318 -0.65 -3.03 11.93
C LYS A 318 0.44 -3.91 11.33
N TRP A 319 0.43 -4.08 10.02
CA TRP A 319 1.45 -4.89 9.34
C TRP A 319 2.86 -4.35 9.54
N ILE A 320 3.05 -3.03 9.55
CA ILE A 320 4.37 -2.42 9.80
C ILE A 320 4.68 -2.23 11.30
N GLY A 321 3.76 -2.60 12.21
CA GLY A 321 3.93 -2.48 13.66
C GLY A 321 3.86 -1.04 14.18
N MET A 322 3.01 -0.22 13.56
CA MET A 322 2.82 1.21 13.92
C MET A 322 1.35 1.56 14.22
N GLU A 323 0.51 0.57 14.49
CA GLU A 323 -0.93 0.74 14.70
C GLU A 323 -1.30 1.74 15.80
N ASP A 324 -0.45 1.87 16.82
CA ASP A 324 -0.65 2.85 17.90
C ASP A 324 -0.20 4.28 17.51
N GLN A 325 0.42 4.45 16.35
CA GLN A 325 1.04 5.71 15.95
C GLN A 325 0.42 6.33 14.69
N ILE A 326 -0.02 5.50 13.75
CA ILE A 326 -0.59 5.91 12.45
C ILE A 326 -1.75 5.00 12.06
N GLY A 327 -2.49 5.38 11.00
CA GLY A 327 -3.63 4.58 10.52
C GLY A 327 -4.83 4.58 11.46
N CYS A 328 -4.82 5.45 12.47
CA CYS A 328 -5.90 5.67 13.43
C CYS A 328 -5.96 7.15 13.86
N LEU A 329 -7.07 7.53 14.50
CA LEU A 329 -7.26 8.85 15.13
C LEU A 329 -7.28 8.75 16.66
N SER A 330 -6.58 7.76 17.21
CA SER A 330 -6.43 7.57 18.63
C SER A 330 -5.65 8.70 19.28
N ALA A 331 -6.00 9.07 20.50
CA ALA A 331 -5.25 10.09 21.25
C ALA A 331 -3.77 9.72 21.39
N GLY A 332 -2.88 10.65 21.07
CA GLY A 332 -1.43 10.46 21.08
C GLY A 332 -0.82 9.93 19.77
N SER A 333 -1.62 9.43 18.82
CA SER A 333 -1.13 9.08 17.47
C SER A 333 -0.66 10.33 16.72
N PHE A 334 0.15 10.15 15.67
CA PHE A 334 0.51 11.27 14.79
C PHE A 334 -0.75 11.87 14.16
N ALA A 335 -0.80 13.18 14.06
CA ALA A 335 -1.90 13.88 13.42
C ALA A 335 -1.78 13.80 11.88
N ASP A 336 -1.88 12.58 11.38
CA ASP A 336 -1.98 12.23 9.97
C ASP A 336 -3.46 12.03 9.65
N VAL A 337 -4.08 13.00 8.95
CA VAL A 337 -5.53 13.01 8.67
C VAL A 337 -5.79 13.29 7.20
N ALA A 338 -6.75 12.59 6.63
CA ALA A 338 -7.25 12.81 5.29
C ALA A 338 -8.70 13.28 5.31
N ILE A 339 -9.04 14.24 4.46
CA ILE A 339 -10.42 14.72 4.28
C ILE A 339 -10.80 14.50 2.84
N PHE A 340 -11.97 13.89 2.62
CA PHE A 340 -12.47 13.53 1.30
C PHE A 340 -13.88 14.06 1.05
N ASP A 341 -14.13 14.37 -0.20
CA ASP A 341 -15.45 14.51 -0.77
C ASP A 341 -15.81 13.19 -1.47
N LEU A 342 -16.92 12.56 -1.12
CA LEU A 342 -17.45 11.40 -1.83
C LEU A 342 -18.52 11.87 -2.78
N LYS A 343 -18.15 12.07 -4.04
CA LYS A 343 -19.04 12.60 -5.07
C LYS A 343 -19.81 11.50 -5.78
N ASP A 344 -21.12 11.63 -5.87
CA ASP A 344 -21.92 10.88 -6.83
C ASP A 344 -21.65 11.42 -8.23
N LYS A 345 -20.67 10.82 -8.88
CA LYS A 345 -20.17 11.23 -10.20
C LYS A 345 -19.69 10.04 -10.98
N ASP A 346 -20.16 9.93 -12.21
CA ASP A 346 -19.67 8.93 -13.15
C ASP A 346 -18.21 9.21 -13.50
N PHE A 347 -17.39 8.16 -13.44
CA PHE A 347 -16.03 8.16 -13.90
C PHE A 347 -15.71 6.87 -14.65
N THR A 348 -14.82 6.97 -15.62
CA THR A 348 -14.41 5.83 -16.43
C THR A 348 -13.11 5.25 -15.90
N TYR A 349 -13.07 3.92 -15.78
CA TYR A 349 -11.84 3.20 -15.51
C TYR A 349 -11.72 1.98 -16.43
N ARG A 350 -10.52 1.47 -16.58
CA ARG A 350 -10.27 0.26 -17.36
C ARG A 350 -9.35 -0.70 -16.61
N ASP A 351 -9.37 -1.93 -17.03
CA ASP A 351 -8.38 -2.92 -16.62
C ASP A 351 -7.24 -3.02 -17.64
N ARG A 352 -6.33 -3.94 -17.37
CA ARG A 352 -5.25 -4.28 -18.27
C ARG A 352 -5.72 -4.82 -19.61
N GLY A 353 -6.80 -5.58 -19.65
CA GLY A 353 -7.39 -6.15 -20.88
C GLY A 353 -7.90 -5.09 -21.85
N GLY A 354 -7.98 -3.84 -21.39
CA GLY A 354 -8.42 -2.69 -22.18
C GLY A 354 -9.94 -2.47 -22.17
N ALA A 355 -10.69 -3.28 -21.44
CA ALA A 355 -12.12 -3.06 -21.25
C ALA A 355 -12.38 -1.82 -20.38
N PHE A 356 -13.38 -1.03 -20.76
CA PHE A 356 -13.80 0.16 -20.03
C PHE A 356 -14.99 -0.14 -19.14
N TYR A 357 -15.01 0.44 -17.96
CA TYR A 357 -16.03 0.31 -16.93
C TYR A 357 -16.41 1.70 -16.41
N THR A 358 -17.60 1.81 -15.87
CA THR A 358 -18.10 3.04 -15.23
C THR A 358 -18.28 2.83 -13.74
N GLY A 359 -17.67 3.70 -12.95
CA GLY A 359 -17.97 3.85 -11.54
C GLY A 359 -18.85 5.07 -11.31
N HIS A 360 -19.58 5.07 -10.18
CA HIS A 360 -20.57 6.11 -9.87
C HIS A 360 -20.22 6.94 -8.62
N GLN A 361 -19.21 6.52 -7.86
CA GLN A 361 -18.75 7.21 -6.66
C GLN A 361 -17.27 7.53 -6.77
N LEU A 362 -16.95 8.81 -6.75
CA LEU A 362 -15.58 9.31 -6.85
C LEU A 362 -15.13 9.88 -5.48
N LEU A 363 -14.12 9.26 -4.89
CA LEU A 363 -13.47 9.74 -3.68
C LEU A 363 -12.43 10.81 -4.05
N LYS A 364 -12.71 12.08 -3.74
CA LYS A 364 -11.84 13.22 -4.04
C LYS A 364 -11.16 13.71 -2.76
N PRO A 365 -9.82 13.69 -2.63
CA PRO A 365 -9.16 14.35 -1.52
C PRO A 365 -9.41 15.86 -1.55
N VAL A 366 -9.73 16.44 -0.40
CA VAL A 366 -9.90 17.90 -0.26
C VAL A 366 -8.90 18.50 0.71
N ALA A 367 -8.36 17.71 1.64
CA ALA A 367 -7.22 18.13 2.46
C ALA A 367 -6.41 16.93 2.94
N THR A 368 -5.10 17.16 3.11
CA THR A 368 -4.17 16.22 3.73
C THR A 368 -3.45 16.92 4.86
N ILE A 369 -3.54 16.37 6.04
CA ILE A 369 -2.83 16.82 7.23
C ILE A 369 -1.75 15.78 7.54
N LYS A 370 -0.51 16.22 7.67
CA LYS A 370 0.65 15.39 7.97
C LYS A 370 1.39 15.93 9.19
N ASP A 371 1.52 15.10 10.24
CA ASP A 371 2.13 15.51 11.52
C ASP A 371 1.55 16.81 12.05
N GLY A 372 0.21 17.01 11.93
CA GLY A 372 -0.50 18.19 12.36
C GLY A 372 -0.39 19.41 11.45
N GLN A 373 0.25 19.30 10.29
CA GLN A 373 0.35 20.38 9.30
C GLN A 373 -0.53 20.11 8.10
N VAL A 374 -1.30 21.11 7.66
CA VAL A 374 -2.04 21.04 6.40
C VAL A 374 -1.04 21.14 5.25
N VAL A 375 -0.76 20.02 4.60
CA VAL A 375 0.23 19.90 3.52
C VAL A 375 -0.40 19.94 2.13
N TYR A 376 -1.71 19.67 2.05
CA TYR A 376 -2.51 19.83 0.84
C TYR A 376 -3.90 20.33 1.21
N ARG A 377 -4.44 21.21 0.39
CA ARG A 377 -5.80 21.71 0.48
C ARG A 377 -6.32 22.03 -0.93
N ASP A 378 -7.50 21.51 -1.25
CA ASP A 378 -8.20 21.84 -2.49
C ASP A 378 -8.68 23.29 -2.47
N LEU A 379 -8.77 23.91 -3.64
CA LEU A 379 -9.19 25.31 -3.75
C LEU A 379 -10.66 25.54 -3.34
N GLU A 380 -11.47 24.50 -3.40
CA GLU A 380 -12.90 24.54 -3.05
C GLU A 380 -13.17 24.20 -1.57
N PHE A 381 -12.15 23.78 -0.82
CA PHE A 381 -12.30 23.36 0.60
C PHE A 381 -11.88 24.43 1.62
#